data_7e393a8a152750790d7189d008e7be28
#
_entry.id   7e393a8a152750790d7189d008e7be28
#
_cell.length_a   1.000
_cell.length_b   1.000
_cell.length_c   1.000
_cell.angle_alpha   90.00
_cell.angle_beta   90.00
_cell.angle_gamma   90.00
#
_symmetry.space_group_name_H-M   'P 1'
#
loop_
_entity.id
_entity.type
_entity.pdbx_description
1 polymer ?
#
loop_
_entity_poly.entity_id
_entity_poly.type
_entity_poly.pdbx_seq_one_letter_code
_entity_poly.pdbx_strand_id
1 'polypeptide(L)'
;MKQQKGIALITILVMVALATIIAATIAKRQQYTLESTAYLMRQNQSLHYAKAAEAFYSELLVLDSETSAEADFLQESWAQPMPPFPVEDGIVSGQLEDESGKFNLNSLLKADGSPNPQMQKVFEQLLQRVGLPATLSQAVMDWQDADDLSIGPMGAESQYYQGLTKPYLAANRPFQSVEELRLVRGFEAKNFDLIAPYLSALPDVETKININTAPALLLASIDEKLEVNRVADTLSQQQAKQAHFAKVSDLLETPAFNQLDAAAKTLANNVLDVKSAFFKANIEVLLNQRRRQLTSHLIRKDKRVQVYSRSLAPF
;
A
#
# COMPACT_ATOMS: atom_id res chain seq x y z
N MET A 1 73.12 -39.23 -35.77
CA MET A 1 71.87 -38.44 -35.79
C MET A 1 71.06 -38.85 -34.55
N LYS A 2 71.02 -38.01 -33.49
CA LYS A 2 70.20 -38.30 -32.28
C LYS A 2 68.70 -38.16 -32.61
N GLN A 3 67.94 -39.16 -32.35
CA GLN A 3 66.47 -39.15 -32.60
C GLN A 3 65.79 -38.22 -31.62
N GLN A 4 65.27 -37.09 -32.09
CA GLN A 4 64.45 -36.13 -31.30
C GLN A 4 62.96 -36.45 -31.30
N LYS A 5 62.58 -37.77 -31.27
CA LYS A 5 61.22 -38.21 -31.39
C LYS A 5 60.35 -37.97 -30.14
N GLY A 6 60.93 -37.76 -28.93
CA GLY A 6 60.17 -37.54 -27.70
C GLY A 6 59.68 -36.08 -27.48
N ILE A 7 60.41 -35.09 -27.97
CA ILE A 7 60.09 -33.65 -27.74
C ILE A 7 58.81 -33.24 -28.52
N ALA A 8 58.65 -33.71 -29.77
CA ALA A 8 57.51 -33.41 -30.60
C ALA A 8 56.21 -33.97 -30.01
N LEU A 9 56.23 -35.14 -29.40
CA LEU A 9 55.03 -35.72 -28.73
C LEU A 9 54.61 -34.90 -27.51
N ILE A 10 55.60 -34.46 -26.69
CA ILE A 10 55.32 -33.66 -25.49
C ILE A 10 54.77 -32.28 -25.89
N THR A 11 55.29 -31.63 -26.91
CA THR A 11 54.77 -30.33 -27.38
C THR A 11 53.36 -30.42 -27.92
N ILE A 12 53.05 -31.48 -28.68
CA ILE A 12 51.66 -31.74 -29.18
C ILE A 12 50.72 -31.99 -27.99
N LEU A 13 51.09 -32.79 -26.99
CA LEU A 13 50.27 -33.07 -25.81
C LEU A 13 50.02 -31.79 -25.01
N VAL A 14 51.04 -30.92 -24.83
CA VAL A 14 50.88 -29.62 -24.16
C VAL A 14 49.94 -28.72 -24.96
N MET A 15 50.08 -28.62 -26.28
CA MET A 15 49.18 -27.83 -27.13
C MET A 15 47.72 -28.30 -27.05
N VAL A 16 47.51 -29.63 -27.12
CA VAL A 16 46.17 -30.20 -26.98
C VAL A 16 45.58 -29.94 -25.60
N ALA A 17 46.37 -30.11 -24.54
CA ALA A 17 45.91 -29.78 -23.17
C ALA A 17 45.55 -28.30 -23.02
N LEU A 18 46.37 -27.39 -23.55
CA LEU A 18 46.09 -25.94 -23.54
C LEU A 18 44.83 -25.59 -24.34
N ALA A 19 44.70 -26.15 -25.53
CA ALA A 19 43.47 -25.97 -26.36
C ALA A 19 42.21 -26.48 -25.64
N THR A 20 42.31 -27.64 -24.99
CA THR A 20 41.18 -28.20 -24.21
C THR A 20 40.80 -27.33 -23.02
N ILE A 21 41.78 -26.79 -22.27
CA ILE A 21 41.54 -25.87 -21.18
C ILE A 21 40.85 -24.59 -21.66
N ILE A 22 41.37 -24.03 -22.79
CA ILE A 22 40.75 -22.81 -23.35
C ILE A 22 39.32 -23.09 -23.82
N ALA A 23 39.08 -24.20 -24.53
CA ALA A 23 37.75 -24.59 -24.98
C ALA A 23 36.78 -24.79 -23.80
N ALA A 24 37.20 -25.49 -22.74
CA ALA A 24 36.42 -25.68 -21.52
C ALA A 24 36.11 -24.35 -20.83
N THR A 25 37.08 -23.42 -20.80
CA THR A 25 36.89 -22.09 -20.21
C THR A 25 35.87 -21.26 -20.99
N ILE A 26 35.96 -21.29 -22.33
CA ILE A 26 35.01 -20.61 -23.21
C ILE A 26 33.60 -21.20 -23.05
N ALA A 27 33.45 -22.54 -23.05
CA ALA A 27 32.16 -23.19 -22.83
C ALA A 27 31.52 -22.83 -21.50
N LYS A 28 32.33 -22.84 -20.44
CA LYS A 28 31.88 -22.43 -19.10
C LYS A 28 31.43 -20.96 -19.05
N ARG A 29 32.16 -20.09 -19.70
CA ARG A 29 31.81 -18.66 -19.79
C ARG A 29 30.55 -18.42 -20.60
N GLN A 30 30.34 -19.16 -21.69
CA GLN A 30 29.12 -19.12 -22.48
C GLN A 30 27.91 -19.60 -21.67
N GLN A 31 28.06 -20.68 -20.90
CA GLN A 31 27.01 -21.18 -20.02
C GLN A 31 26.58 -20.10 -18.99
N TYR A 32 27.51 -19.45 -18.30
CA TYR A 32 27.18 -18.37 -17.37
C TYR A 32 26.48 -17.18 -18.05
N THR A 33 26.93 -16.84 -19.27
CA THR A 33 26.28 -15.77 -20.04
C THR A 33 24.84 -16.15 -20.42
N LEU A 34 24.60 -17.37 -20.86
CA LEU A 34 23.26 -17.87 -21.18
C LEU A 34 22.34 -17.88 -19.95
N GLU A 35 22.83 -18.38 -18.82
CA GLU A 35 22.07 -18.40 -17.56
C GLU A 35 21.71 -16.99 -17.09
N SER A 36 22.66 -16.06 -17.13
CA SER A 36 22.46 -14.65 -16.79
C SER A 36 21.46 -13.97 -17.71
N THR A 37 21.58 -14.18 -19.03
CA THR A 37 20.65 -13.62 -20.00
C THR A 37 19.26 -14.19 -19.83
N ALA A 38 19.11 -15.50 -19.66
CA ALA A 38 17.82 -16.14 -19.41
C ALA A 38 17.18 -15.64 -18.10
N TYR A 39 18.00 -15.37 -17.08
CA TYR A 39 17.50 -14.75 -15.83
C TYR A 39 16.95 -13.36 -16.07
N LEU A 40 17.68 -12.49 -16.76
CA LEU A 40 17.24 -11.13 -17.08
C LEU A 40 15.98 -11.12 -17.97
N MET A 41 15.91 -11.99 -18.96
CA MET A 41 14.74 -12.12 -19.83
C MET A 41 13.49 -12.51 -19.03
N ARG A 42 13.60 -13.52 -18.15
CA ARG A 42 12.48 -13.91 -17.26
C ARG A 42 12.08 -12.81 -16.29
N GLN A 43 13.06 -12.06 -15.77
CA GLN A 43 12.80 -10.92 -14.91
C GLN A 43 12.00 -9.82 -15.61
N ASN A 44 12.36 -9.52 -16.85
CA ASN A 44 11.63 -8.55 -17.66
C ASN A 44 10.24 -9.07 -18.04
N GLN A 45 10.11 -10.36 -18.42
CA GLN A 45 8.83 -10.96 -18.73
C GLN A 45 7.85 -10.90 -17.55
N SER A 46 8.29 -11.23 -16.33
CA SER A 46 7.44 -11.11 -15.14
C SER A 46 7.03 -9.67 -14.85
N LEU A 47 7.90 -8.69 -15.09
CA LEU A 47 7.56 -7.27 -14.96
C LEU A 47 6.52 -6.84 -16.00
N HIS A 48 6.63 -7.33 -17.24
CA HIS A 48 5.64 -7.05 -18.29
C HIS A 48 4.27 -7.63 -17.93
N TYR A 49 4.20 -8.85 -17.41
CA TYR A 49 2.94 -9.43 -16.94
C TYR A 49 2.35 -8.65 -15.75
N ALA A 50 3.19 -8.22 -14.81
CA ALA A 50 2.73 -7.39 -13.70
C ALA A 50 2.14 -6.05 -14.16
N LYS A 51 2.80 -5.39 -15.14
CA LYS A 51 2.29 -4.15 -15.74
C LYS A 51 1.01 -4.37 -16.57
N ALA A 52 0.88 -5.50 -17.23
CA ALA A 52 -0.36 -5.84 -17.94
C ALA A 52 -1.52 -6.03 -16.96
N ALA A 53 -1.29 -6.68 -15.82
CA ALA A 53 -2.29 -6.78 -14.76
C ALA A 53 -2.63 -5.40 -14.14
N GLU A 54 -1.64 -4.53 -13.94
CA GLU A 54 -1.88 -3.14 -13.52
C GLU A 54 -2.79 -2.39 -14.49
N ALA A 55 -2.52 -2.50 -15.79
CA ALA A 55 -3.37 -1.88 -16.82
C ALA A 55 -4.79 -2.46 -16.80
N PHE A 56 -4.93 -3.77 -16.62
CA PHE A 56 -6.23 -4.42 -16.47
C PHE A 56 -7.01 -3.89 -15.26
N TYR A 57 -6.39 -3.76 -14.09
CA TYR A 57 -7.03 -3.18 -12.91
C TYR A 57 -7.39 -1.71 -13.10
N SER A 58 -6.55 -0.96 -13.81
CA SER A 58 -6.86 0.43 -14.15
C SER A 58 -8.09 0.53 -15.04
N GLU A 59 -8.21 -0.32 -16.06
CA GLU A 59 -9.36 -0.35 -16.96
C GLU A 59 -10.63 -0.80 -16.24
N LEU A 60 -10.51 -1.75 -15.30
CA LEU A 60 -11.62 -2.19 -14.47
C LEU A 60 -12.20 -1.05 -13.64
N LEU A 61 -11.35 -0.20 -13.04
CA LEU A 61 -11.77 0.99 -12.30
C LEU A 61 -12.38 2.09 -13.23
N VAL A 62 -11.91 2.19 -14.48
CA VAL A 62 -12.52 3.09 -15.48
C VAL A 62 -13.93 2.62 -15.80
N LEU A 63 -14.09 1.33 -16.15
CA LEU A 63 -15.39 0.74 -16.46
C LEU A 63 -16.39 0.87 -15.30
N ASP A 64 -15.91 0.66 -14.07
CA ASP A 64 -16.69 0.85 -12.86
C ASP A 64 -17.22 2.29 -12.76
N SER A 65 -16.35 3.28 -12.96
CA SER A 65 -16.75 4.70 -12.95
C SER A 65 -17.78 5.09 -14.01
N GLU A 66 -17.95 4.29 -15.06
CA GLU A 66 -18.95 4.51 -16.11
C GLU A 66 -20.29 3.86 -15.79
N THR A 67 -20.27 2.76 -15.05
CA THR A 67 -21.44 1.92 -14.77
C THR A 67 -22.04 2.17 -13.38
N SER A 68 -21.23 2.54 -12.40
CA SER A 68 -21.60 2.71 -10.98
C SER A 68 -21.07 4.04 -10.41
N ALA A 69 -21.39 5.15 -11.06
CA ALA A 69 -20.80 6.47 -10.76
C ALA A 69 -21.20 7.08 -9.40
N GLU A 70 -22.18 6.52 -8.66
CA GLU A 70 -22.75 7.16 -7.47
C GLU A 70 -22.05 6.79 -6.16
N ALA A 71 -21.62 5.53 -6.00
CA ALA A 71 -20.95 5.04 -4.80
C ALA A 71 -20.00 3.89 -5.16
N ASP A 72 -18.92 3.73 -4.37
CA ASP A 72 -17.98 2.62 -4.46
C ASP A 72 -18.17 1.68 -3.27
N PHE A 73 -18.25 0.37 -3.50
CA PHE A 73 -18.54 -0.62 -2.46
C PHE A 73 -17.94 -2.01 -2.78
N LEU A 74 -17.83 -2.84 -1.74
CA LEU A 74 -17.11 -4.12 -1.82
C LEU A 74 -17.80 -5.21 -2.68
N GLN A 75 -19.05 -5.03 -3.10
CA GLN A 75 -19.75 -5.98 -3.99
C GLN A 75 -19.55 -5.67 -5.48
N GLU A 76 -18.89 -4.57 -5.82
CA GLU A 76 -18.56 -4.24 -7.21
C GLU A 76 -17.49 -5.16 -7.79
N SER A 77 -17.44 -5.24 -9.10
CA SER A 77 -16.55 -6.16 -9.82
C SER A 77 -15.06 -5.92 -9.52
N TRP A 78 -14.66 -4.66 -9.28
CA TRP A 78 -13.27 -4.33 -8.95
C TRP A 78 -12.82 -4.89 -7.59
N ALA A 79 -13.74 -5.03 -6.63
CA ALA A 79 -13.45 -5.49 -5.28
C ALA A 79 -13.54 -7.02 -5.13
N GLN A 80 -14.10 -7.71 -6.13
CA GLN A 80 -14.27 -9.15 -6.07
C GLN A 80 -12.96 -9.91 -6.34
N PRO A 81 -12.72 -11.02 -5.64
CA PRO A 81 -11.58 -11.87 -5.91
C PRO A 81 -11.62 -12.38 -7.37
N MET A 82 -10.54 -12.19 -8.09
CA MET A 82 -10.40 -12.74 -9.44
C MET A 82 -9.59 -14.02 -9.44
N PRO A 83 -9.98 -15.01 -10.27
CA PRO A 83 -9.16 -16.21 -10.44
C PRO A 83 -7.81 -15.83 -11.04
N PRO A 84 -6.73 -16.56 -10.68
CA PRO A 84 -5.44 -16.36 -11.30
C PRO A 84 -5.50 -16.56 -12.83
N PHE A 85 -4.88 -15.64 -13.57
CA PHE A 85 -4.77 -15.71 -15.01
C PHE A 85 -3.59 -16.59 -15.43
N PRO A 86 -3.81 -17.64 -16.20
CA PRO A 86 -2.71 -18.44 -16.75
C PRO A 86 -1.96 -17.64 -17.81
N VAL A 87 -0.63 -17.70 -17.74
CA VAL A 87 0.30 -17.13 -18.74
C VAL A 87 1.30 -18.20 -19.13
N GLU A 88 2.11 -17.92 -20.16
CA GLU A 88 3.20 -18.83 -20.54
C GLU A 88 4.14 -19.02 -19.34
N ASP A 89 4.36 -20.29 -18.96
CA ASP A 89 5.21 -20.73 -17.85
C ASP A 89 4.75 -20.29 -16.43
N GLY A 90 3.48 -19.88 -16.24
CA GLY A 90 3.05 -19.48 -14.91
C GLY A 90 1.65 -18.91 -14.77
N ILE A 91 1.47 -18.12 -13.74
CA ILE A 91 0.19 -17.48 -13.42
C ILE A 91 0.42 -16.03 -12.96
N VAL A 92 -0.59 -15.19 -13.19
CA VAL A 92 -0.70 -13.84 -12.65
C VAL A 92 -1.93 -13.77 -11.77
N SER A 93 -1.80 -13.29 -10.56
CA SER A 93 -2.89 -13.05 -9.63
C SER A 93 -2.78 -11.63 -9.06
N GLY A 94 -3.87 -11.13 -8.54
CA GLY A 94 -3.88 -9.84 -7.86
C GLY A 94 -5.27 -9.47 -7.36
N GLN A 95 -5.30 -8.38 -6.63
CA GLN A 95 -6.53 -7.79 -6.09
C GLN A 95 -6.39 -6.28 -5.97
N LEU A 96 -7.53 -5.58 -6.04
CA LEU A 96 -7.63 -4.17 -5.68
C LEU A 96 -8.10 -4.03 -4.24
N GLU A 97 -7.52 -3.07 -3.54
CA GLU A 97 -7.96 -2.59 -2.24
C GLU A 97 -8.35 -1.12 -2.37
N ASP A 98 -9.42 -0.73 -1.71
CA ASP A 98 -9.77 0.68 -1.57
C ASP A 98 -8.94 1.31 -0.44
N GLU A 99 -8.10 2.25 -0.79
CA GLU A 99 -7.33 3.05 0.17
C GLU A 99 -8.13 4.23 0.74
N SER A 100 -9.22 4.65 0.07
CA SER A 100 -10.14 5.66 0.57
C SER A 100 -11.02 5.16 1.73
N GLY A 101 -11.16 3.84 1.89
CA GLY A 101 -11.82 3.23 3.06
C GLY A 101 -10.96 3.25 4.33
N LYS A 102 -9.76 3.80 4.29
CA LYS A 102 -8.83 3.89 5.41
C LYS A 102 -8.63 5.35 5.85
N PHE A 103 -8.10 5.54 7.05
CA PHE A 103 -7.73 6.87 7.54
C PHE A 103 -6.46 7.34 6.86
N ASN A 104 -6.52 8.47 6.16
CA ASN A 104 -5.34 9.07 5.53
C ASN A 104 -4.51 9.85 6.56
N LEU A 105 -3.27 9.41 6.82
CA LEU A 105 -2.35 10.10 7.74
C LEU A 105 -2.11 11.56 7.33
N ASN A 106 -2.06 11.82 6.03
CA ASN A 106 -1.79 13.15 5.51
C ASN A 106 -2.96 14.14 5.72
N SER A 107 -4.17 13.65 6.02
CA SER A 107 -5.32 14.50 6.32
C SER A 107 -5.29 15.13 7.71
N LEU A 108 -4.33 14.77 8.57
CA LEU A 108 -4.11 15.43 9.86
C LEU A 108 -3.71 16.90 9.72
N LEU A 109 -3.09 17.26 8.61
CA LEU A 109 -2.81 18.64 8.23
C LEU A 109 -3.68 19.03 7.02
N LYS A 110 -4.03 20.29 6.92
CA LYS A 110 -4.67 20.88 5.75
C LYS A 110 -3.64 21.21 4.68
N ALA A 111 -4.10 21.60 3.50
CA ALA A 111 -3.23 22.00 2.39
C ALA A 111 -2.31 23.19 2.70
N ASP A 112 -2.70 24.05 3.65
CA ASP A 112 -1.90 25.18 4.13
C ASP A 112 -0.89 24.80 5.24
N GLY A 113 -0.80 23.52 5.60
CA GLY A 113 0.05 23.00 6.68
C GLY A 113 -0.54 23.16 8.08
N SER A 114 -1.69 23.81 8.24
CA SER A 114 -2.32 23.96 9.55
C SER A 114 -2.99 22.65 10.02
N PRO A 115 -3.08 22.40 11.34
CA PRO A 115 -3.78 21.23 11.86
C PRO A 115 -5.23 21.12 11.38
N ASN A 116 -5.69 19.91 11.11
CA ASN A 116 -7.08 19.60 10.82
C ASN A 116 -7.77 18.99 12.06
N PRO A 117 -8.47 19.80 12.87
CA PRO A 117 -9.00 19.34 14.15
C PRO A 117 -10.09 18.27 14.02
N GLN A 118 -10.76 18.18 12.87
CA GLN A 118 -11.77 17.15 12.62
C GLN A 118 -11.10 15.79 12.40
N MET A 119 -10.10 15.74 11.55
CA MET A 119 -9.36 14.49 11.29
C MET A 119 -8.50 14.10 12.49
N GLN A 120 -7.93 15.08 13.20
CA GLN A 120 -7.21 14.82 14.46
C GLN A 120 -8.12 14.12 15.47
N LYS A 121 -9.36 14.61 15.68
CA LYS A 121 -10.32 13.98 16.59
C LYS A 121 -10.61 12.52 16.19
N VAL A 122 -10.84 12.25 14.92
CA VAL A 122 -11.08 10.88 14.42
C VAL A 122 -9.85 9.99 14.65
N PHE A 123 -8.65 10.49 14.40
CA PHE A 123 -7.41 9.75 14.60
C PHE A 123 -7.13 9.44 16.07
N GLU A 124 -7.37 10.40 16.96
CA GLU A 124 -7.24 10.21 18.40
C GLU A 124 -8.20 9.15 18.95
N GLN A 125 -9.44 9.13 18.45
CA GLN A 125 -10.41 8.08 18.77
C GLN A 125 -9.97 6.73 18.19
N LEU A 126 -9.43 6.69 16.98
CA LEU A 126 -8.89 5.47 16.38
C LEU A 126 -7.73 4.90 17.20
N LEU A 127 -6.79 5.75 17.62
CA LEU A 127 -5.70 5.36 18.52
C LEU A 127 -6.23 4.72 19.81
N GLN A 128 -7.18 5.36 20.49
CA GLN A 128 -7.78 4.83 21.72
C GLN A 128 -8.46 3.48 21.50
N ARG A 129 -9.17 3.30 20.38
CA ARG A 129 -9.87 2.05 20.06
C ARG A 129 -8.93 0.88 19.77
N VAL A 130 -7.73 1.15 19.24
CA VAL A 130 -6.70 0.10 19.08
C VAL A 130 -5.82 -0.05 20.35
N GLY A 131 -6.14 0.67 21.44
CA GLY A 131 -5.42 0.57 22.71
C GLY A 131 -4.16 1.42 22.79
N LEU A 132 -4.02 2.45 21.94
CA LEU A 132 -2.90 3.37 21.94
C LEU A 132 -3.29 4.73 22.56
N PRO A 133 -2.35 5.46 23.17
CA PRO A 133 -2.59 6.80 23.68
C PRO A 133 -3.00 7.78 22.55
N ALA A 134 -4.08 8.54 22.73
CA ALA A 134 -4.53 9.55 21.78
C ALA A 134 -3.45 10.61 21.49
N THR A 135 -2.63 10.91 22.49
CA THR A 135 -1.54 11.90 22.39
C THR A 135 -0.45 11.56 21.37
N LEU A 136 -0.41 10.31 20.87
CA LEU A 136 0.50 9.93 19.78
C LEU A 136 0.18 10.65 18.46
N SER A 137 -1.03 11.21 18.31
CA SER A 137 -1.40 12.09 17.20
C SER A 137 -0.43 13.27 17.03
N GLN A 138 0.11 13.79 18.14
CA GLN A 138 1.06 14.89 18.17
C GLN A 138 2.34 14.58 17.41
N ALA A 139 2.96 13.43 17.69
CA ALA A 139 4.17 13.01 16.98
C ALA A 139 3.95 12.73 15.48
N VAL A 140 2.73 12.31 15.10
CA VAL A 140 2.38 12.10 13.68
C VAL A 140 2.22 13.42 12.95
N MET A 141 1.73 14.45 13.63
CA MET A 141 1.60 15.80 13.06
C MET A 141 2.96 16.48 12.92
N ASP A 142 3.81 16.45 13.96
CA ASP A 142 5.17 16.99 13.94
C ASP A 142 6.06 16.29 12.88
N TRP A 143 5.79 15.01 12.59
CA TRP A 143 6.51 14.30 11.53
C TRP A 143 6.32 14.91 10.15
N GLN A 144 5.13 15.52 9.91
CA GLN A 144 4.70 15.99 8.60
C GLN A 144 4.83 17.49 8.42
N ASP A 145 4.66 18.28 9.49
CA ASP A 145 4.66 19.74 9.37
C ASP A 145 6.04 20.28 9.04
N ALA A 146 6.11 21.55 8.69
CA ALA A 146 7.32 22.14 8.13
C ALA A 146 8.18 22.87 9.18
N ASP A 147 7.67 23.00 10.42
CA ASP A 147 8.40 23.71 11.46
C ASP A 147 9.11 22.73 12.43
N ASP A 148 9.81 23.24 13.44
CA ASP A 148 10.53 22.44 14.44
C ASP A 148 9.92 22.67 15.85
N LEU A 149 8.61 22.99 15.94
CA LEU A 149 7.91 23.29 17.19
C LEU A 149 7.03 22.13 17.63
N SER A 150 7.48 21.35 18.60
CA SER A 150 6.76 20.18 19.09
C SER A 150 5.34 20.49 19.56
N ILE A 151 4.37 19.77 19.04
CA ILE A 151 2.95 19.84 19.42
C ILE A 151 2.74 19.05 20.71
N GLY A 152 2.70 19.75 21.86
CA GLY A 152 2.40 19.14 23.15
C GLY A 152 3.49 18.17 23.66
N PRO A 153 3.20 17.39 24.72
CA PRO A 153 4.22 16.59 25.43
C PRO A 153 4.68 15.34 24.70
N MET A 154 3.89 14.84 23.75
CA MET A 154 4.21 13.66 22.95
C MET A 154 4.68 14.00 21.54
N GLY A 155 4.72 15.27 21.20
CA GLY A 155 5.31 15.75 19.96
C GLY A 155 6.78 15.36 19.81
N ALA A 156 7.26 15.22 18.59
CA ALA A 156 8.61 14.79 18.30
C ALA A 156 9.13 15.39 16.99
N GLU A 157 10.03 16.34 17.12
CA GLU A 157 10.73 17.01 16.04
C GLU A 157 12.11 16.43 15.75
N SER A 158 12.80 16.97 14.78
CA SER A 158 14.14 16.54 14.37
C SER A 158 15.12 16.43 15.55
N GLN A 159 15.00 17.28 16.57
CA GLN A 159 15.85 17.21 17.77
C GLN A 159 15.64 15.89 18.55
N TYR A 160 14.38 15.41 18.66
CA TYR A 160 14.08 14.14 19.30
C TYR A 160 14.73 12.96 18.55
N TYR A 161 14.55 12.91 17.23
CA TYR A 161 15.06 11.81 16.39
C TYR A 161 16.58 11.79 16.28
N GLN A 162 17.24 12.95 16.31
CA GLN A 162 18.70 13.06 16.38
C GLN A 162 19.28 12.52 17.69
N GLY A 163 18.52 12.52 18.78
CA GLY A 163 18.91 11.97 20.08
C GLY A 163 18.82 10.44 20.17
N LEU A 164 18.29 9.75 19.16
CA LEU A 164 18.15 8.30 19.15
C LEU A 164 19.50 7.59 18.90
N THR A 165 19.59 6.30 19.30
CA THR A 165 20.78 5.46 19.05
C THR A 165 21.15 5.37 17.55
N LYS A 166 20.16 5.42 16.67
CA LYS A 166 20.32 5.57 15.21
C LYS A 166 19.67 6.88 14.82
N PRO A 167 20.43 7.98 14.74
CA PRO A 167 19.88 9.30 14.52
C PRO A 167 19.37 9.48 13.08
N TYR A 168 18.26 10.19 12.94
CA TYR A 168 17.67 10.66 11.70
C TYR A 168 16.92 11.98 11.95
N LEU A 169 16.33 12.56 10.92
CA LEU A 169 15.53 13.78 11.00
C LEU A 169 14.04 13.43 10.86
N ALA A 170 13.15 14.28 11.37
CA ALA A 170 11.74 14.26 10.99
C ALA A 170 11.62 14.44 9.48
N ALA A 171 10.53 13.93 8.89
CA ALA A 171 10.37 14.01 7.45
C ALA A 171 10.04 15.43 6.97
N ASN A 172 9.36 16.24 7.78
CA ASN A 172 8.86 17.58 7.50
C ASN A 172 8.16 17.68 6.14
N ARG A 173 7.40 16.64 5.82
CA ARG A 173 6.62 16.46 4.59
C ARG A 173 5.54 15.41 4.81
N PRO A 174 4.49 15.39 3.96
CA PRO A 174 3.48 14.34 3.99
C PRO A 174 4.08 12.93 3.86
N PHE A 175 3.46 11.95 4.52
CA PHE A 175 3.82 10.54 4.41
C PHE A 175 3.73 10.07 2.96
N GLN A 176 4.70 9.32 2.50
CA GLN A 176 4.69 8.64 1.20
C GLN A 176 4.22 7.19 1.32
N SER A 177 4.36 6.60 2.50
CA SER A 177 3.84 5.27 2.80
C SER A 177 3.47 5.15 4.28
N VAL A 178 2.58 4.22 4.60
CA VAL A 178 2.18 3.92 5.98
C VAL A 178 3.37 3.39 6.79
N GLU A 179 4.32 2.71 6.15
CA GLU A 179 5.52 2.15 6.79
C GLU A 179 6.42 3.22 7.41
N GLU A 180 6.40 4.46 6.90
CA GLU A 180 7.12 5.58 7.52
C GLU A 180 6.69 5.82 8.97
N LEU A 181 5.45 5.45 9.33
CA LEU A 181 4.97 5.57 10.70
C LEU A 181 5.82 4.77 11.70
N ARG A 182 6.53 3.72 11.27
CA ARG A 182 7.48 2.98 12.12
C ARG A 182 8.67 3.82 12.59
N LEU A 183 8.92 4.96 11.95
CA LEU A 183 9.96 5.91 12.30
C LEU A 183 9.44 6.99 13.27
N VAL A 184 8.12 7.10 13.44
CA VAL A 184 7.49 8.11 14.29
C VAL A 184 7.49 7.64 15.75
N ARG A 185 7.82 8.55 16.67
CA ARG A 185 7.80 8.31 18.11
C ARG A 185 6.50 7.63 18.55
N GLY A 186 6.62 6.49 19.23
CA GLY A 186 5.51 5.76 19.83
C GLY A 186 4.85 4.73 18.91
N PHE A 187 5.29 4.62 17.65
CA PHE A 187 4.78 3.62 16.70
C PHE A 187 5.78 2.51 16.38
N GLU A 188 6.78 2.33 17.23
CA GLU A 188 7.73 1.24 17.09
C GLU A 188 7.06 -0.13 17.32
N ALA A 189 7.53 -1.14 16.59
CA ALA A 189 7.15 -2.54 16.74
C ALA A 189 5.61 -2.77 16.77
N LYS A 190 5.10 -3.28 17.89
CA LYS A 190 3.70 -3.71 18.04
C LYS A 190 2.68 -2.58 17.86
N ASN A 191 3.02 -1.35 18.22
CA ASN A 191 2.08 -0.23 18.11
C ASN A 191 1.73 0.07 16.65
N PHE A 192 2.72 -0.03 15.75
CA PHE A 192 2.47 0.07 14.32
C PHE A 192 1.51 -1.03 13.84
N ASP A 193 1.76 -2.27 14.20
CA ASP A 193 0.98 -3.41 13.71
C ASP A 193 -0.50 -3.36 14.16
N LEU A 194 -0.79 -2.68 15.30
CA LEU A 194 -2.16 -2.48 15.78
C LEU A 194 -2.96 -1.51 14.92
N ILE A 195 -2.33 -0.46 14.41
CA ILE A 195 -3.03 0.63 13.73
C ILE A 195 -2.89 0.61 12.20
N ALA A 196 -1.77 0.08 11.68
CA ALA A 196 -1.47 0.07 10.25
C ALA A 196 -2.60 -0.46 9.34
N PRO A 197 -3.39 -1.49 9.73
CA PRO A 197 -4.50 -1.98 8.90
C PRO A 197 -5.59 -0.94 8.63
N TYR A 198 -5.68 0.11 9.43
CA TYR A 198 -6.71 1.16 9.34
C TYR A 198 -6.21 2.42 8.65
N LEU A 199 -4.95 2.46 8.23
CA LEU A 199 -4.28 3.65 7.72
C LEU A 199 -3.99 3.58 6.22
N SER A 200 -3.96 4.76 5.61
CA SER A 200 -3.40 5.02 4.28
C SER A 200 -2.50 6.26 4.32
N ALA A 201 -1.67 6.42 3.30
CA ALA A 201 -0.83 7.60 3.09
C ALA A 201 -1.08 8.10 1.66
N LEU A 202 -2.12 8.90 1.50
CA LEU A 202 -2.59 9.38 0.21
C LEU A 202 -1.97 10.73 -0.12
N PRO A 203 -1.70 11.02 -1.41
CA PRO A 203 -1.07 12.27 -1.82
C PRO A 203 -1.97 13.50 -1.66
N ASP A 204 -3.28 13.31 -1.54
CA ASP A 204 -4.26 14.38 -1.30
C ASP A 204 -4.60 14.43 0.19
N VAL A 205 -4.52 15.59 0.79
CA VAL A 205 -4.84 15.81 2.21
C VAL A 205 -6.35 16.00 2.46
N GLU A 206 -7.11 16.37 1.44
CA GLU A 206 -8.56 16.63 1.53
C GLU A 206 -9.40 15.38 1.20
N THR A 207 -8.94 14.20 1.65
CA THR A 207 -9.64 12.94 1.42
C THR A 207 -10.70 12.69 2.48
N LYS A 208 -11.80 12.03 2.06
CA LYS A 208 -12.85 11.52 2.95
C LYS A 208 -12.79 10.00 2.99
N ILE A 209 -13.35 9.42 4.07
CA ILE A 209 -13.36 7.98 4.30
C ILE A 209 -14.61 7.40 3.65
N ASN A 210 -14.46 6.43 2.75
CA ASN A 210 -15.58 5.71 2.13
C ASN A 210 -16.23 4.75 3.15
N ILE A 211 -17.50 5.02 3.48
CA ILE A 211 -18.26 4.24 4.48
C ILE A 211 -18.56 2.81 4.03
N ASN A 212 -18.59 2.54 2.72
CA ASN A 212 -18.92 1.22 2.17
C ASN A 212 -17.73 0.24 2.17
N THR A 213 -16.52 0.76 2.36
CA THR A 213 -15.29 -0.04 2.35
C THR A 213 -14.50 0.07 3.66
N ALA A 214 -14.81 1.07 4.49
CA ALA A 214 -14.15 1.31 5.77
C ALA A 214 -14.43 0.21 6.80
N PRO A 215 -13.43 -0.21 7.58
CA PRO A 215 -13.61 -1.12 8.71
C PRO A 215 -14.51 -0.52 9.80
N ALA A 216 -15.31 -1.36 10.46
CA ALA A 216 -16.22 -0.95 11.52
C ALA A 216 -15.54 -0.15 12.65
N LEU A 217 -14.31 -0.54 13.02
CA LEU A 217 -13.53 0.14 14.05
C LEU A 217 -13.22 1.59 13.65
N LEU A 218 -12.87 1.84 12.39
CA LEU A 218 -12.61 3.18 11.88
C LEU A 218 -13.89 4.02 11.85
N LEU A 219 -15.00 3.49 11.37
CA LEU A 219 -16.30 4.20 11.39
C LEU A 219 -16.76 4.50 12.81
N ALA A 220 -16.53 3.59 13.76
CA ALA A 220 -16.83 3.84 15.16
C ALA A 220 -15.95 4.95 15.76
N SER A 221 -14.77 5.25 15.17
CA SER A 221 -13.86 6.31 15.63
C SER A 221 -14.34 7.74 15.32
N ILE A 222 -15.50 7.89 14.69
CA ILE A 222 -16.14 9.20 14.50
C ILE A 222 -16.63 9.78 15.83
N ASP A 223 -17.12 8.94 16.74
CA ASP A 223 -17.59 9.38 18.06
C ASP A 223 -17.39 8.27 19.12
N GLU A 224 -17.11 8.67 20.35
CA GLU A 224 -16.89 7.75 21.47
C GLU A 224 -18.12 6.91 21.81
N LYS A 225 -19.35 7.42 21.56
CA LYS A 225 -20.63 6.75 21.81
C LYS A 225 -20.90 5.59 20.85
N LEU A 226 -20.17 5.50 19.74
CA LEU A 226 -20.34 4.43 18.76
C LEU A 226 -19.71 3.12 19.27
N GLU A 227 -20.49 2.07 19.37
CA GLU A 227 -20.01 0.74 19.73
C GLU A 227 -19.55 -0.02 18.48
N VAL A 228 -18.29 -0.46 18.43
CA VAL A 228 -17.69 -1.16 17.28
C VAL A 228 -18.54 -2.35 16.82
N ASN A 229 -19.06 -3.15 17.77
CA ASN A 229 -19.87 -4.33 17.44
C ASN A 229 -21.17 -3.94 16.74
N ARG A 230 -21.86 -2.88 17.20
CA ARG A 230 -23.10 -2.40 16.56
C ARG A 230 -22.84 -1.84 15.16
N VAL A 231 -21.72 -1.16 14.98
CA VAL A 231 -21.29 -0.70 13.65
C VAL A 231 -21.00 -1.90 12.75
N ALA A 232 -20.27 -2.91 13.24
CA ALA A 232 -19.96 -4.14 12.51
C ALA A 232 -21.24 -4.90 12.11
N ASP A 233 -22.22 -5.02 13.02
CA ASP A 233 -23.52 -5.64 12.74
C ASP A 233 -24.28 -4.87 11.63
N THR A 234 -24.23 -3.53 11.67
CA THR A 234 -24.86 -2.68 10.64
C THR A 234 -24.25 -2.93 9.27
N LEU A 235 -22.92 -2.94 9.17
CA LEU A 235 -22.20 -3.22 7.92
C LEU A 235 -22.49 -4.64 7.42
N SER A 236 -22.45 -5.62 8.31
CA SER A 236 -22.74 -7.03 7.98
C SER A 236 -24.16 -7.23 7.47
N GLN A 237 -25.15 -6.53 8.03
CA GLN A 237 -26.52 -6.56 7.55
C GLN A 237 -26.69 -5.97 6.16
N GLN A 238 -25.96 -4.89 5.84
CA GLN A 238 -25.95 -4.32 4.49
C GLN A 238 -25.31 -5.30 3.50
N GLN A 239 -24.17 -5.87 3.86
CA GLN A 239 -23.48 -6.85 3.04
C GLN A 239 -24.34 -8.10 2.78
N ALA A 240 -25.04 -8.61 3.80
CA ALA A 240 -25.93 -9.77 3.66
C ALA A 240 -27.12 -9.50 2.73
N LYS A 241 -27.56 -8.25 2.62
CA LYS A 241 -28.60 -7.81 1.68
C LYS A 241 -28.04 -7.49 0.29
N GLN A 242 -26.74 -7.64 0.08
CA GLN A 242 -26.03 -7.18 -1.13
C GLN A 242 -26.30 -5.69 -1.42
N ALA A 243 -26.44 -4.88 -0.37
CA ALA A 243 -26.74 -3.46 -0.43
C ALA A 243 -25.54 -2.62 0.02
N HIS A 244 -25.52 -1.37 -0.40
CA HIS A 244 -24.55 -0.37 0.01
C HIS A 244 -25.28 0.89 0.48
N PHE A 245 -24.57 1.79 1.13
CA PHE A 245 -25.07 3.12 1.46
C PHE A 245 -24.89 4.06 0.27
N ALA A 246 -25.97 4.60 -0.27
CA ALA A 246 -25.92 5.53 -1.37
C ALA A 246 -25.45 6.93 -0.92
N LYS A 247 -25.65 7.26 0.36
CA LYS A 247 -25.28 8.54 0.98
C LYS A 247 -24.81 8.33 2.42
N VAL A 248 -24.01 9.25 2.92
CA VAL A 248 -23.60 9.26 4.34
C VAL A 248 -24.82 9.37 5.28
N SER A 249 -25.87 10.09 4.88
CA SER A 249 -27.13 10.19 5.63
C SER A 249 -27.75 8.83 5.90
N ASP A 250 -27.67 7.89 4.97
CA ASP A 250 -28.29 6.57 5.09
C ASP A 250 -27.61 5.77 6.22
N LEU A 251 -26.27 5.89 6.37
CA LEU A 251 -25.54 5.34 7.51
C LEU A 251 -25.97 6.01 8.82
N LEU A 252 -26.10 7.35 8.83
CA LEU A 252 -26.42 8.13 10.04
C LEU A 252 -27.86 7.88 10.54
N GLU A 253 -28.75 7.37 9.71
CA GLU A 253 -30.13 6.97 10.08
C GLU A 253 -30.19 5.55 10.67
N THR A 254 -29.13 4.75 10.55
CA THR A 254 -29.11 3.39 11.10
C THR A 254 -29.15 3.38 12.65
N PRO A 255 -29.63 2.31 13.28
CA PRO A 255 -29.71 2.22 14.75
C PRO A 255 -28.38 2.41 15.48
N ALA A 256 -27.24 2.11 14.83
CA ALA A 256 -25.93 2.31 15.41
C ALA A 256 -25.56 3.81 15.49
N PHE A 257 -25.97 4.62 14.49
CA PHE A 257 -25.53 6.01 14.32
C PHE A 257 -26.61 7.05 14.68
N ASN A 258 -27.88 6.69 14.75
CA ASN A 258 -28.98 7.65 14.95
C ASN A 258 -28.93 8.38 16.30
N GLN A 259 -28.25 7.80 17.29
CA GLN A 259 -28.04 8.39 18.63
C GLN A 259 -26.98 9.49 18.68
N LEU A 260 -26.24 9.70 17.58
CA LEU A 260 -25.23 10.77 17.50
C LEU A 260 -25.90 12.15 17.62
N ASP A 261 -25.25 13.05 18.37
CA ASP A 261 -25.67 14.44 18.44
C ASP A 261 -25.38 15.21 17.13
N ALA A 262 -25.86 16.43 17.05
CA ALA A 262 -25.71 17.26 15.85
C ALA A 262 -24.25 17.54 15.49
N ALA A 263 -23.37 17.69 16.49
CA ALA A 263 -21.94 17.95 16.25
C ALA A 263 -21.24 16.73 15.66
N ALA A 264 -21.52 15.53 16.20
CA ALA A 264 -20.98 14.28 15.67
C ALA A 264 -21.51 13.95 14.26
N LYS A 265 -22.80 14.25 13.97
CA LYS A 265 -23.36 14.12 12.63
C LYS A 265 -22.73 15.09 11.62
N THR A 266 -22.45 16.32 12.07
CA THR A 266 -21.73 17.31 11.24
C THR A 266 -20.31 16.84 10.95
N LEU A 267 -19.59 16.35 11.96
CA LEU A 267 -18.27 15.74 11.77
C LEU A 267 -18.32 14.60 10.75
N ALA A 268 -19.26 13.66 10.93
CA ALA A 268 -19.42 12.53 10.03
C ALA A 268 -19.63 12.97 8.57
N ASN A 269 -20.52 13.94 8.32
CA ASN A 269 -20.76 14.46 6.96
C ASN A 269 -19.52 15.15 6.35
N ASN A 270 -18.64 15.73 7.17
CA ASN A 270 -17.43 16.38 6.70
C ASN A 270 -16.31 15.40 6.35
N VAL A 271 -16.18 14.31 7.12
CA VAL A 271 -15.04 13.38 7.02
C VAL A 271 -15.38 12.06 6.29
N LEU A 272 -16.66 11.75 6.07
CA LEU A 272 -17.12 10.55 5.39
C LEU A 272 -17.64 10.85 3.99
N ASP A 273 -17.57 9.86 3.11
CA ASP A 273 -18.13 9.85 1.76
C ASP A 273 -18.58 8.43 1.40
N VAL A 274 -19.16 8.27 0.22
CA VAL A 274 -19.51 6.97 -0.37
C VAL A 274 -18.66 6.64 -1.59
N LYS A 275 -17.74 7.54 -1.98
CA LYS A 275 -16.88 7.43 -3.16
C LYS A 275 -15.43 7.20 -2.79
N SER A 276 -14.73 6.52 -3.67
CA SER A 276 -13.30 6.25 -3.56
C SER A 276 -12.55 6.82 -4.75
N ALA A 277 -11.44 7.48 -4.46
CA ALA A 277 -10.54 7.99 -5.48
C ALA A 277 -9.19 7.25 -5.50
N PHE A 278 -8.81 6.58 -4.42
CA PHE A 278 -7.50 5.97 -4.25
C PHE A 278 -7.62 4.47 -4.06
N PHE A 279 -6.87 3.73 -4.85
CA PHE A 279 -6.87 2.28 -4.84
C PHE A 279 -5.44 1.74 -4.83
N LYS A 280 -5.27 0.54 -4.29
CA LYS A 280 -4.01 -0.18 -4.29
C LYS A 280 -4.18 -1.52 -5.00
N ALA A 281 -3.43 -1.74 -6.08
CA ALA A 281 -3.36 -3.01 -6.78
C ALA A 281 -2.17 -3.81 -6.25
N ASN A 282 -2.45 -4.94 -5.60
CA ASN A 282 -1.46 -5.91 -5.19
C ASN A 282 -1.41 -7.01 -6.25
N ILE A 283 -0.30 -7.12 -6.98
CA ILE A 283 -0.14 -8.01 -8.14
C ILE A 283 0.99 -8.98 -7.85
N GLU A 284 0.74 -10.26 -8.09
CA GLU A 284 1.73 -11.31 -7.97
C GLU A 284 1.86 -12.07 -9.29
N VAL A 285 3.08 -12.23 -9.76
CA VAL A 285 3.43 -13.01 -10.94
C VAL A 285 4.30 -14.18 -10.50
N LEU A 286 3.84 -15.39 -10.73
CA LEU A 286 4.59 -16.64 -10.50
C LEU A 286 5.00 -17.22 -11.85
N LEU A 287 6.29 -17.15 -12.21
CA LEU A 287 6.87 -17.76 -13.41
C LEU A 287 7.97 -18.74 -13.03
N ASN A 288 7.89 -19.97 -13.52
CA ASN A 288 8.91 -20.99 -13.27
C ASN A 288 9.32 -21.10 -11.79
N GLN A 289 8.33 -21.14 -10.89
CA GLN A 289 8.47 -21.20 -9.42
C GLN A 289 9.12 -19.94 -8.79
N ARG A 290 9.26 -18.87 -9.54
CA ARG A 290 9.76 -17.59 -9.02
C ARG A 290 8.63 -16.58 -8.92
N ARG A 291 8.53 -15.98 -7.75
CA ARG A 291 7.52 -14.97 -7.41
C ARG A 291 8.08 -13.58 -7.64
N ARG A 292 7.28 -12.72 -8.28
CA ARG A 292 7.46 -11.27 -8.31
C ARG A 292 6.20 -10.60 -7.84
N GLN A 293 6.36 -9.61 -6.99
CA GLN A 293 5.26 -8.79 -6.49
C GLN A 293 5.41 -7.36 -7.01
N LEU A 294 4.29 -6.75 -7.35
CA LEU A 294 4.16 -5.34 -7.73
C LEU A 294 2.97 -4.77 -6.98
N THR A 295 3.21 -3.75 -6.18
CA THR A 295 2.17 -2.91 -5.61
C THR A 295 2.09 -1.63 -6.44
N SER A 296 0.91 -1.32 -6.96
CA SER A 296 0.66 -0.08 -7.70
C SER A 296 -0.42 0.72 -7.00
N HIS A 297 -0.12 1.98 -6.70
CA HIS A 297 -1.07 2.92 -6.12
C HIS A 297 -1.71 3.74 -7.25
N LEU A 298 -3.03 3.70 -7.30
CA LEU A 298 -3.85 4.24 -8.37
C LEU A 298 -4.71 5.38 -7.84
N ILE A 299 -4.81 6.45 -8.62
CA ILE A 299 -5.78 7.52 -8.40
C ILE A 299 -6.78 7.52 -9.54
N ARG A 300 -8.09 7.53 -9.21
CA ARG A 300 -9.19 7.66 -10.14
C ARG A 300 -9.77 9.07 -10.05
N LYS A 301 -9.72 9.81 -11.15
CA LYS A 301 -10.29 11.16 -11.27
C LYS A 301 -10.92 11.35 -12.63
N ASP A 302 -12.14 11.84 -12.66
CA ASP A 302 -12.86 12.18 -13.91
C ASP A 302 -12.86 11.02 -14.93
N LYS A 303 -13.20 9.80 -14.51
CA LYS A 303 -13.18 8.58 -15.33
C LYS A 303 -11.81 8.21 -15.91
N ARG A 304 -10.74 8.70 -15.32
CA ARG A 304 -9.37 8.35 -15.66
C ARG A 304 -8.68 7.74 -14.45
N VAL A 305 -7.87 6.74 -14.71
CA VAL A 305 -7.04 6.11 -13.69
C VAL A 305 -5.56 6.37 -14.01
N GLN A 306 -4.82 6.80 -13.01
CA GLN A 306 -3.39 7.07 -13.12
C GLN A 306 -2.65 6.36 -12.00
N VAL A 307 -1.50 5.79 -12.32
CA VAL A 307 -0.59 5.21 -11.33
C VAL A 307 0.32 6.31 -10.81
N TYR A 308 0.21 6.63 -9.52
CA TYR A 308 1.06 7.67 -8.91
C TYR A 308 2.28 7.09 -8.17
N SER A 309 2.24 5.83 -7.77
CA SER A 309 3.37 5.16 -7.12
C SER A 309 3.41 3.67 -7.44
N ARG A 310 4.61 3.08 -7.46
CA ARG A 310 4.84 1.64 -7.60
C ARG A 310 5.91 1.17 -6.63
N SER A 311 5.71 -0.02 -6.08
CA SER A 311 6.71 -0.73 -5.29
C SER A 311 6.89 -2.15 -5.79
N LEU A 312 8.13 -2.62 -5.83
CA LEU A 312 8.50 -4.01 -6.10
C LEU A 312 8.86 -4.76 -4.81
N ALA A 313 8.72 -4.11 -3.66
CA ALA A 313 8.88 -4.76 -2.37
C ALA A 313 7.76 -5.79 -2.13
N PRO A 314 8.03 -6.89 -1.41
CA PRO A 314 6.99 -7.79 -0.94
C PRO A 314 5.94 -7.03 -0.10
N PHE A 315 4.67 -7.39 -0.28
CA PHE A 315 3.54 -6.87 0.49
C PHE A 315 3.14 -7.83 1.61
#